data_b4e73da0f4d6ff183a9ea13179d12bc6
#
_entry.id   b4e73da0f4d6ff183a9ea13179d12bc6
#
_cell.length_a   1.000
_cell.length_b   1.000
_cell.length_c   1.000
_cell.angle_alpha   90.00
_cell.angle_beta   90.00
_cell.angle_gamma   90.00
#
_symmetry.space_group_name_H-M   'P 1'
#
loop_
_entity.id
_entity.type
_entity.pdbx_description
1 polymer ?
#
loop_
_entity_poly.entity_id
_entity_poly.type
_entity_poly.pdbx_seq_one_letter_code
_entity_poly.pdbx_strand_id
1 'polypeptide(L)'
;MKDILSDITVHMKYAKYIPELNRRETWEELVTRNKEMHQKKYPKLHDDIENMYKLVYDKKILPSMRSMQFAGKPIEISPNRVYNCAYVPIDDWRAFSECMFLLLGGTGVGYSVQQHHVEELPEIRKPNPKR
;
A
#
# COMPACT_ATOMS: atom_id res chain seq x y z
N MET A 1 16.98 -0.78 25.07
CA MET A 1 17.00 -1.90 24.12
C MET A 1 15.82 -1.85 23.12
N LYS A 2 14.56 -1.61 23.56
CA LYS A 2 13.40 -1.48 22.65
C LYS A 2 13.55 -0.34 21.65
N ASP A 3 14.06 0.81 22.07
CA ASP A 3 14.22 2.00 21.21
C ASP A 3 15.25 1.76 20.11
N ILE A 4 16.37 1.12 20.40
CA ILE A 4 17.40 0.76 19.43
C ILE A 4 16.84 -0.18 18.36
N LEU A 5 16.05 -1.19 18.76
CA LEU A 5 15.42 -2.11 17.83
C LEU A 5 14.38 -1.42 16.95
N SER A 6 13.61 -0.48 17.52
CA SER A 6 12.68 0.36 16.78
C SER A 6 13.40 1.17 15.72
N ASP A 7 14.48 1.84 16.07
CA ASP A 7 15.25 2.70 15.17
C ASP A 7 15.93 1.90 14.05
N ILE A 8 16.48 0.74 14.37
CA ILE A 8 17.02 -0.19 13.35
C ILE A 8 15.91 -0.61 12.37
N THR A 9 14.73 -0.94 12.87
CA THR A 9 13.60 -1.38 12.02
C THR A 9 13.14 -0.25 11.09
N VAL A 10 12.99 0.97 11.63
CA VAL A 10 12.64 2.15 10.85
C VAL A 10 13.67 2.40 9.74
N HIS A 11 14.95 2.41 10.12
CA HIS A 11 16.05 2.66 9.20
C HIS A 11 16.12 1.62 8.06
N MET A 12 15.96 0.35 8.39
CA MET A 12 16.09 -0.73 7.40
C MET A 12 14.90 -0.85 6.46
N LYS A 13 13.67 -0.62 6.94
CA LYS A 13 12.45 -0.98 6.22
C LYS A 13 11.65 0.20 5.68
N TYR A 14 11.71 1.37 6.33
CA TYR A 14 10.79 2.48 6.03
C TYR A 14 11.47 3.76 5.60
N ALA A 15 12.65 4.04 6.14
CA ALA A 15 13.39 5.26 5.85
C ALA A 15 13.89 5.28 4.41
N LYS A 16 13.57 6.36 3.67
CA LYS A 16 14.11 6.61 2.33
C LYS A 16 15.55 7.11 2.42
N TYR A 17 16.33 6.81 1.39
CA TYR A 17 17.66 7.37 1.25
C TYR A 17 17.57 8.80 0.70
N ILE A 18 18.29 9.73 1.33
CA ILE A 18 18.40 11.13 0.95
C ILE A 18 19.80 11.34 0.35
N PRO A 19 19.91 11.44 -0.99
CA PRO A 19 21.23 11.54 -1.66
C PRO A 19 22.05 12.74 -1.21
N GLU A 20 21.40 13.88 -1.00
CA GLU A 20 22.02 15.15 -0.64
C GLU A 20 22.71 15.09 0.72
N LEU A 21 22.18 14.28 1.65
CA LEU A 21 22.70 14.08 3.00
C LEU A 21 23.51 12.80 3.14
N ASN A 22 23.61 11.99 2.09
CA ASN A 22 24.28 10.68 2.08
C ASN A 22 23.86 9.77 3.24
N ARG A 23 22.57 9.81 3.64
CA ARG A 23 21.98 9.01 4.71
C ARG A 23 20.51 8.70 4.43
N ARG A 24 19.93 7.83 5.25
CA ARG A 24 18.50 7.60 5.27
C ARG A 24 17.78 8.62 6.16
N GLU A 25 16.45 8.74 5.95
CA GLU A 25 15.57 9.55 6.78
C GLU A 25 15.66 9.14 8.26
N THR A 26 15.51 10.11 9.15
CA THR A 26 15.21 9.87 10.57
C THR A 26 13.72 9.53 10.76
N TRP A 27 13.33 9.14 11.99
CA TRP A 27 11.94 8.93 12.33
C TRP A 27 11.08 10.19 12.08
N GLU A 28 11.58 11.33 12.51
CA GLU A 28 10.90 12.62 12.38
C GLU A 28 10.70 12.99 10.90
N GLU A 29 11.71 12.82 10.07
CA GLU A 29 11.64 13.11 8.62
C GLU A 29 10.65 12.19 7.92
N LEU A 30 10.65 10.90 8.26
CA LEU A 30 9.73 9.91 7.72
C LEU A 30 8.26 10.24 8.09
N VAL A 31 8.01 10.57 9.37
CA VAL A 31 6.68 10.97 9.86
C VAL A 31 6.23 12.26 9.21
N THR A 32 7.13 13.25 9.09
CA THR A 32 6.86 14.53 8.42
C THR A 32 6.43 14.31 6.97
N ARG A 33 7.17 13.50 6.21
CA ARG A 33 6.84 13.17 4.82
C ARG A 33 5.44 12.53 4.70
N ASN A 34 5.09 11.65 5.63
CA ASN A 34 3.78 11.01 5.66
C ASN A 34 2.67 12.02 6.00
N LYS A 35 2.90 12.87 7.00
CA LYS A 35 1.99 13.94 7.42
C LYS A 35 1.70 14.93 6.27
N GLU A 36 2.74 15.46 5.66
CA GLU A 36 2.63 16.43 4.57
C GLU A 36 1.85 15.89 3.37
N MET A 37 2.04 14.63 3.03
CA MET A 37 1.26 13.97 1.98
C MET A 37 -0.24 14.01 2.29
N HIS A 38 -0.64 13.74 3.54
CA HIS A 38 -2.05 13.78 3.95
C HIS A 38 -2.59 15.20 4.01
N GLN A 39 -1.82 16.16 4.54
CA GLN A 39 -2.21 17.58 4.59
C GLN A 39 -2.40 18.15 3.19
N LYS A 40 -1.53 17.81 2.25
CA LYS A 40 -1.64 18.19 0.83
C LYS A 40 -2.91 17.62 0.19
N LYS A 41 -3.25 16.36 0.49
CA LYS A 41 -4.44 15.69 -0.05
C LYS A 41 -5.74 16.19 0.57
N TYR A 42 -5.70 16.54 1.86
CA TYR A 42 -6.86 16.93 2.66
C TYR A 42 -6.65 18.25 3.38
N PRO A 43 -6.56 19.39 2.65
CA PRO A 43 -6.24 20.69 3.26
C PRO A 43 -7.28 21.16 4.29
N LYS A 44 -8.55 20.72 4.16
CA LYS A 44 -9.61 21.05 5.14
C LYS A 44 -9.42 20.37 6.50
N LEU A 45 -8.62 19.33 6.59
CA LEU A 45 -8.33 18.56 7.81
C LEU A 45 -6.90 18.84 8.32
N HIS A 46 -6.30 19.94 7.89
CA HIS A 46 -4.91 20.26 8.22
C HIS A 46 -4.63 20.21 9.72
N ASP A 47 -5.45 20.87 10.52
CA ASP A 47 -5.25 20.97 11.98
C ASP A 47 -5.51 19.64 12.70
N ASP A 48 -6.50 18.88 12.25
CA ASP A 48 -6.78 17.55 12.77
C ASP A 48 -5.60 16.59 12.48
N ILE A 49 -5.08 16.63 11.27
CA ILE A 49 -3.90 15.85 10.88
C ILE A 49 -2.70 16.26 11.73
N GLU A 50 -2.45 17.56 11.88
CA GLU A 50 -1.33 18.07 12.72
C GLU A 50 -1.43 17.54 14.14
N ASN A 51 -2.61 17.60 14.77
CA ASN A 51 -2.83 17.13 16.13
C ASN A 51 -2.66 15.60 16.25
N MET A 52 -3.16 14.83 15.31
CA MET A 52 -3.02 13.37 15.30
C MET A 52 -1.56 12.94 15.12
N TYR A 53 -0.82 13.65 14.27
CA TYR A 53 0.59 13.32 14.01
C TYR A 53 1.53 13.60 15.18
N LYS A 54 1.14 14.44 16.16
CA LYS A 54 1.86 14.55 17.44
C LYS A 54 1.96 13.19 18.15
N LEU A 55 0.89 12.41 18.12
CA LEU A 55 0.87 11.05 18.68
C LEU A 55 1.72 10.06 17.87
N VAL A 56 1.83 10.30 16.54
CA VAL A 56 2.70 9.49 15.67
C VAL A 56 4.17 9.78 15.95
N TYR A 57 4.56 11.05 16.09
CA TYR A 57 5.93 11.42 16.46
C TYR A 57 6.35 10.77 17.78
N ASP A 58 5.44 10.75 18.77
CA ASP A 58 5.63 10.10 20.06
C ASP A 58 5.58 8.55 20.01
N LYS A 59 5.37 7.95 18.84
CA LYS A 59 5.20 6.51 18.65
C LYS A 59 4.03 5.89 19.46
N LYS A 60 3.05 6.70 19.87
CA LYS A 60 1.85 6.25 20.60
C LYS A 60 0.84 5.57 19.69
N ILE A 61 0.74 6.04 18.44
CA ILE A 61 -0.03 5.43 17.36
C ILE A 61 0.85 5.35 16.12
N LEU A 62 0.57 4.39 15.23
CA LEU A 62 1.31 4.23 13.99
C LEU A 62 0.34 4.24 12.80
N PRO A 63 0.64 5.00 11.73
CA PRO A 63 -0.06 4.87 10.47
C PRO A 63 0.19 3.50 9.84
N SER A 64 -0.52 3.20 8.75
CA SER A 64 -0.23 2.02 7.93
C SER A 64 1.24 1.97 7.54
N MET A 65 1.87 0.82 7.70
CA MET A 65 3.28 0.61 7.33
C MET A 65 3.54 0.91 5.85
N ARG A 66 2.61 0.57 4.97
CA ARG A 66 2.68 0.90 3.54
C ARG A 66 2.61 2.39 3.29
N SER A 67 1.74 3.11 4.01
CA SER A 67 1.68 4.56 3.94
C SER A 67 3.01 5.18 4.36
N MET A 68 3.61 4.73 5.45
CA MET A 68 4.91 5.23 5.90
C MET A 68 6.04 4.92 4.92
N GLN A 69 6.05 3.71 4.33
CA GLN A 69 7.07 3.29 3.38
C GLN A 69 7.02 4.07 2.07
N PHE A 70 5.83 4.29 1.52
CA PHE A 70 5.64 4.85 0.17
C PHE A 70 5.09 6.28 0.15
N ALA A 71 4.88 6.93 1.30
CA ALA A 71 4.37 8.30 1.37
C ALA A 71 5.12 9.26 0.44
N GLY A 72 4.38 10.26 -0.06
CA GLY A 72 4.83 11.23 -1.03
C GLY A 72 4.64 10.74 -2.46
N LYS A 73 5.55 11.09 -3.35
CA LYS A 73 5.45 10.86 -4.79
C LYS A 73 5.01 9.45 -5.23
N PRO A 74 5.47 8.34 -4.64
CA PRO A 74 5.00 7.01 -5.03
C PRO A 74 3.50 6.79 -4.84
N ILE A 75 2.91 7.26 -3.74
CA ILE A 75 1.47 7.16 -3.48
C ILE A 75 0.70 8.20 -4.30
N GLU A 76 1.24 9.40 -4.48
CA GLU A 76 0.61 10.44 -5.30
C GLU A 76 0.43 10.00 -6.76
N ILE A 77 1.40 9.26 -7.31
CA ILE A 77 1.33 8.74 -8.68
C ILE A 77 0.47 7.47 -8.76
N SER A 78 0.59 6.58 -7.80
CA SER A 78 -0.06 5.26 -7.80
C SER A 78 -0.60 4.93 -6.41
N PRO A 79 -1.85 5.39 -6.08
CA PRO A 79 -2.45 5.19 -4.75
C PRO A 79 -2.65 3.73 -4.36
N ASN A 80 -2.75 2.82 -5.31
CA ASN A 80 -2.85 1.37 -5.06
C ASN A 80 -1.64 0.79 -4.34
N ARG A 81 -0.52 1.48 -4.27
CA ARG A 81 0.65 1.07 -3.47
C ARG A 81 0.41 1.03 -1.97
N VAL A 82 -0.69 1.61 -1.46
CA VAL A 82 -1.07 1.49 -0.05
C VAL A 82 -1.65 0.11 0.28
N TYR A 83 -2.16 -0.61 -0.71
CA TYR A 83 -2.71 -1.94 -0.52
C TYR A 83 -1.58 -2.97 -0.43
N ASN A 84 -1.60 -3.79 0.62
CA ASN A 84 -0.65 -4.87 0.79
C ASN A 84 -1.19 -6.20 0.27
N CYS A 85 -2.46 -6.49 0.58
CA CYS A 85 -3.13 -7.73 0.23
C CYS A 85 -4.53 -7.43 -0.32
N ALA A 86 -4.98 -8.25 -1.25
CA ALA A 86 -6.34 -8.27 -1.78
C ALA A 86 -6.81 -9.72 -1.95
N TYR A 87 -8.12 -9.90 -2.01
CA TYR A 87 -8.76 -11.17 -2.31
C TYR A 87 -9.71 -10.98 -3.48
N VAL A 88 -9.70 -11.93 -4.42
CA VAL A 88 -10.56 -11.93 -5.60
C VAL A 88 -11.17 -13.34 -5.76
N PRO A 89 -12.51 -13.51 -5.76
CA PRO A 89 -13.11 -14.77 -6.20
C PRO A 89 -12.98 -14.92 -7.71
N ILE A 90 -12.80 -16.14 -8.21
CA ILE A 90 -12.80 -16.44 -9.64
C ILE A 90 -14.22 -16.85 -10.05
N ASP A 91 -15.07 -15.86 -10.23
CA ASP A 91 -16.49 -16.00 -10.55
C ASP A 91 -16.88 -15.29 -11.89
N ASP A 92 -15.98 -14.46 -12.41
CA ASP A 92 -16.13 -13.75 -13.69
C ASP A 92 -14.80 -13.73 -14.44
N TRP A 93 -14.83 -13.59 -15.75
CA TRP A 93 -13.64 -13.45 -16.61
C TRP A 93 -12.74 -12.26 -16.22
N ARG A 94 -13.33 -11.20 -15.71
CA ARG A 94 -12.61 -10.00 -15.28
C ARG A 94 -11.70 -10.27 -14.11
N ALA A 95 -12.02 -11.26 -13.27
CA ALA A 95 -11.22 -11.63 -12.11
C ALA A 95 -9.74 -11.87 -12.47
N PHE A 96 -9.46 -12.44 -13.65
CA PHE A 96 -8.09 -12.64 -14.12
C PHE A 96 -7.37 -11.31 -14.40
N SER A 97 -8.04 -10.37 -15.06
CA SER A 97 -7.50 -9.05 -15.35
C SER A 97 -7.34 -8.22 -14.08
N GLU A 98 -8.27 -8.31 -13.15
CA GLU A 98 -8.23 -7.64 -11.84
C GLU A 98 -7.07 -8.16 -10.99
N CYS A 99 -6.90 -9.48 -10.92
CA CYS A 99 -5.74 -10.09 -10.27
C CYS A 99 -4.42 -9.58 -10.85
N MET A 100 -4.30 -9.55 -12.18
CA MET A 100 -3.11 -9.08 -12.87
C MET A 100 -2.85 -7.60 -12.57
N PHE A 101 -3.88 -6.76 -12.62
CA PHE A 101 -3.77 -5.34 -12.32
C PHE A 101 -3.26 -5.10 -10.88
N LEU A 102 -3.82 -5.81 -9.91
CA LEU A 102 -3.40 -5.71 -8.52
C LEU A 102 -1.97 -6.19 -8.29
N LEU A 103 -1.59 -7.31 -8.92
CA LEU A 103 -0.22 -7.85 -8.86
C LEU A 103 0.79 -6.87 -9.46
N LEU A 104 0.49 -6.26 -10.61
CA LEU A 104 1.34 -5.25 -11.23
C LEU A 104 1.47 -3.99 -10.36
N GLY A 105 0.44 -3.67 -9.57
CA GLY A 105 0.46 -2.60 -8.57
C GLY A 105 1.31 -2.92 -7.32
N GLY A 106 1.80 -4.16 -7.19
CA GLY A 106 2.60 -4.62 -6.04
C GLY A 106 1.75 -5.13 -4.87
N THR A 107 0.47 -5.43 -5.09
CA THR A 107 -0.43 -6.04 -4.11
C THR A 107 -0.30 -7.56 -4.16
N GLY A 108 -0.19 -8.22 -2.99
CA GLY A 108 -0.31 -9.66 -2.91
C GLY A 108 -1.77 -10.08 -3.06
N VAL A 109 -2.10 -10.88 -4.08
CA VAL A 109 -3.47 -11.28 -4.37
C VAL A 109 -3.69 -12.75 -4.02
N GLY A 110 -4.60 -12.99 -3.06
CA GLY A 110 -5.21 -14.29 -2.85
C GLY A 110 -6.42 -14.43 -3.75
N TYR A 111 -6.56 -15.54 -4.45
CA TYR A 111 -7.74 -15.81 -5.26
C TYR A 111 -8.39 -17.12 -4.86
N SER A 112 -9.69 -17.19 -5.00
CA SER A 112 -10.46 -18.39 -4.68
C SER A 112 -10.95 -19.07 -5.95
N VAL A 113 -10.64 -20.36 -6.05
CA VAL A 113 -11.16 -21.30 -7.06
C VAL A 113 -12.09 -22.34 -6.42
N GLN A 114 -12.77 -21.96 -5.34
CA GLN A 114 -13.77 -22.81 -4.72
C GLN A 114 -14.92 -23.07 -5.70
N GLN A 115 -15.53 -24.26 -5.59
CA GLN A 115 -16.53 -24.73 -6.55
C GLN A 115 -17.65 -23.72 -6.79
N HIS A 116 -18.22 -23.13 -5.74
CA HIS A 116 -19.30 -22.15 -5.84
C HIS A 116 -18.90 -20.84 -6.56
N HIS A 117 -17.61 -20.48 -6.59
CA HIS A 117 -17.14 -19.34 -7.39
C HIS A 117 -16.96 -19.74 -8.86
N VAL A 118 -16.33 -20.88 -9.10
CA VAL A 118 -16.01 -21.35 -10.45
C VAL A 118 -17.27 -21.73 -11.23
N GLU A 119 -18.31 -22.20 -10.54
CA GLU A 119 -19.62 -22.51 -11.16
C GLU A 119 -20.34 -21.27 -11.72
N GLU A 120 -20.00 -20.06 -11.26
CA GLU A 120 -20.51 -18.80 -11.81
C GLU A 120 -19.85 -18.41 -13.14
N LEU A 121 -18.70 -19.01 -13.47
CA LEU A 121 -18.03 -18.73 -14.73
C LEU A 121 -18.86 -19.20 -15.93
N PRO A 122 -18.93 -18.41 -17.03
CA PRO A 122 -19.62 -18.83 -18.22
C PRO A 122 -18.94 -20.06 -18.86
N GLU A 123 -19.74 -20.93 -19.48
CA GLU A 123 -19.23 -22.11 -20.16
C GLU A 123 -18.18 -21.78 -21.24
N ILE A 124 -17.12 -22.58 -21.27
CA ILE A 124 -16.09 -22.47 -22.29
C ILE A 124 -16.70 -22.91 -23.64
N ARG A 125 -16.73 -22.00 -24.60
CA ARG A 125 -17.22 -22.28 -25.94
C ARG A 125 -16.39 -23.40 -26.59
N LYS A 126 -17.08 -24.41 -27.12
CA LYS A 126 -16.43 -25.45 -27.91
C LYS A 126 -15.72 -24.81 -29.12
N PRO A 127 -14.52 -25.30 -29.50
CA PRO A 127 -13.82 -24.81 -30.68
C PRO A 127 -14.72 -24.95 -31.92
N ASN A 128 -14.74 -23.93 -32.75
CA ASN A 128 -15.47 -24.03 -34.00
C ASN A 128 -14.68 -24.95 -34.98
N PRO A 129 -15.21 -26.12 -35.36
CA PRO A 129 -14.47 -27.05 -36.21
C PRO A 129 -14.23 -26.54 -37.65
N LYS A 130 -14.77 -25.36 -38.00
CA LYS A 130 -14.61 -24.72 -39.32
C LYS A 130 -13.61 -23.56 -39.35
N ARG A 131 -12.75 -23.44 -38.35
CA ARG A 131 -11.63 -22.46 -38.35
C ARG A 131 -10.31 -23.15 -38.29
#